data_403ce72df194ba9f2ec2d3c977201e36
#
_entry.id   403ce72df194ba9f2ec2d3c977201e36
#
_cell.length_a   1.000
_cell.length_b   1.000
_cell.length_c   1.000
_cell.angle_alpha   90.00
_cell.angle_beta   90.00
_cell.angle_gamma   90.00
#
_symmetry.space_group_name_H-M   'P 1'
#
loop_
_entity.id
_entity.type
_entity.pdbx_description
1 polymer ?
#
loop_
_entity_poly.entity_id
_entity_poly.type
_entity_poly.pdbx_seq_one_letter_code
_entity_poly.pdbx_strand_id
1 'polypeptide(L)'
;GGKELAKAFAMISAVNGLAPILAPVGGGVMLKFTNWLGIFVFLLFLGVLLLLLCLRLKEPLPPERRIDVPAFSSFRTFLPLFKKRRFMGYVFIQAFVFGMIFAYISSSPFVLQEHYRLSPLLYSLCFAVNAIALIIGTTLAGRFRHIRQGMVTGVIGSFVLAVFTGLTLWYEMPIAYFETALFLNLI
;
A
#
# COMPACT_ATOMS: atom_id res chain seq x y z
N GLY A 1 0.62 -25.82 -13.30
CA GLY A 1 1.07 -25.26 -14.59
C GLY A 1 1.19 -23.75 -14.53
N GLY A 2 1.99 -23.14 -15.44
CA GLY A 2 2.25 -21.70 -15.43
C GLY A 2 1.00 -20.83 -15.53
N LYS A 3 -0.07 -21.29 -16.18
CA LYS A 3 -1.36 -20.57 -16.28
C LYS A 3 -2.08 -20.45 -14.94
N GLU A 4 -2.07 -21.48 -14.11
CA GLU A 4 -2.68 -21.47 -12.78
C GLU A 4 -1.92 -20.56 -11.82
N LEU A 5 -0.58 -20.59 -11.91
CA LEU A 5 0.27 -19.68 -11.15
C LEU A 5 0.01 -18.22 -11.52
N ALA A 6 -0.06 -17.91 -12.82
CA ALA A 6 -0.39 -16.57 -13.31
C ALA A 6 -1.78 -16.11 -12.83
N LYS A 7 -2.78 -17.01 -12.85
CA LYS A 7 -4.13 -16.72 -12.31
C LYS A 7 -4.11 -16.43 -10.81
N ALA A 8 -3.37 -17.23 -10.04
CA ALA A 8 -3.23 -17.02 -8.60
C ALA A 8 -2.56 -15.66 -8.29
N PHE A 9 -1.47 -15.31 -8.99
CA PHE A 9 -0.84 -14.00 -8.85
C PHE A 9 -1.76 -12.85 -9.24
N ALA A 10 -2.53 -12.99 -10.34
CA ALA A 10 -3.51 -11.98 -10.74
C ALA A 10 -4.59 -11.77 -9.67
N MET A 11 -5.10 -12.85 -9.05
CA MET A 11 -6.07 -12.74 -7.97
C MET A 11 -5.49 -12.06 -6.73
N ILE A 12 -4.27 -12.43 -6.31
CA ILE A 12 -3.57 -11.78 -5.19
C ILE A 12 -3.37 -10.29 -5.46
N SER A 13 -2.93 -9.95 -6.68
CA SER A 13 -2.74 -8.55 -7.09
C SER A 13 -4.05 -7.76 -7.09
N ALA A 14 -5.15 -8.37 -7.54
CA ALA A 14 -6.47 -7.73 -7.51
C ALA A 14 -6.94 -7.46 -6.07
N VAL A 15 -6.78 -8.42 -5.16
CA VAL A 15 -7.10 -8.24 -3.74
C VAL A 15 -6.25 -7.14 -3.11
N ASN A 16 -4.93 -7.15 -3.38
CA ASN A 16 -4.03 -6.12 -2.88
C ASN A 16 -4.37 -4.72 -3.43
N GLY A 17 -4.83 -4.62 -4.68
CA GLY A 17 -5.27 -3.35 -5.26
C GLY A 17 -6.61 -2.85 -4.69
N LEU A 18 -7.53 -3.76 -4.32
CA LEU A 18 -8.82 -3.40 -3.75
C LEU A 18 -8.77 -3.07 -2.25
N ALA A 19 -7.83 -3.66 -1.51
CA ALA A 19 -7.73 -3.49 -0.06
C ALA A 19 -7.62 -2.01 0.38
N PRO A 20 -6.78 -1.16 -0.24
CA PRO A 20 -6.70 0.25 0.13
C PRO A 20 -7.99 1.05 -0.11
N ILE A 21 -8.86 0.58 -1.00
CA ILE A 21 -10.17 1.19 -1.26
C ILE A 21 -11.21 0.72 -0.24
N LEU A 22 -11.28 -0.60 -0.06
CA LEU A 22 -12.32 -1.22 0.75
C LEU A 22 -12.11 -0.99 2.26
N ALA A 23 -10.86 -0.97 2.73
CA ALA A 23 -10.58 -0.86 4.16
C ALA A 23 -11.02 0.49 4.76
N PRO A 24 -10.67 1.67 4.20
CA PRO A 24 -11.14 2.96 4.71
C PRO A 24 -12.65 3.14 4.59
N VAL A 25 -13.23 2.73 3.45
CA VAL A 25 -14.68 2.83 3.25
C VAL A 25 -15.42 1.92 4.23
N GLY A 26 -14.97 0.69 4.39
CA GLY A 26 -15.53 -0.25 5.37
C GLY A 26 -15.39 0.28 6.80
N GLY A 27 -14.22 0.82 7.17
CA GLY A 27 -13.99 1.47 8.46
C GLY A 27 -14.91 2.67 8.69
N GLY A 28 -15.06 3.55 7.71
CA GLY A 28 -15.96 4.71 7.77
C GLY A 28 -17.43 4.32 7.91
N VAL A 29 -17.87 3.24 7.26
CA VAL A 29 -19.22 2.70 7.43
C VAL A 29 -19.39 2.07 8.81
N MET A 30 -18.42 1.29 9.29
CA MET A 30 -18.47 0.70 10.63
C MET A 30 -18.58 1.75 11.73
N LEU A 31 -17.90 2.89 11.62
CA LEU A 31 -17.97 3.98 12.59
C LEU A 31 -19.36 4.62 12.70
N LYS A 32 -20.27 4.39 11.75
CA LYS A 32 -21.68 4.81 11.89
C LYS A 32 -22.49 3.94 12.85
N PHE A 33 -22.08 2.69 13.03
CA PHE A 33 -22.80 1.68 13.82
C PHE A 33 -22.10 1.35 15.13
N THR A 34 -20.80 1.69 15.23
CA THR A 34 -19.96 1.39 16.38
C THR A 34 -18.96 2.53 16.62
N ASN A 35 -18.14 2.38 17.65
CA ASN A 35 -17.03 3.29 17.95
C ASN A 35 -15.70 2.67 17.50
N TRP A 36 -14.59 3.34 17.79
CA TRP A 36 -13.23 2.86 17.46
C TRP A 36 -12.91 1.47 18.06
N LEU A 37 -13.44 1.15 19.25
CA LEU A 37 -13.30 -0.16 19.88
C LEU A 37 -13.92 -1.27 19.03
N GLY A 38 -15.11 -1.02 18.42
CA GLY A 38 -15.75 -2.00 17.55
C GLY A 38 -14.92 -2.38 16.34
N ILE A 39 -14.15 -1.43 15.80
CA ILE A 39 -13.20 -1.72 14.71
C ILE A 39 -12.11 -2.69 15.20
N PHE A 40 -11.54 -2.46 16.40
CA PHE A 40 -10.53 -3.37 16.97
C PHE A 40 -11.09 -4.75 17.27
N VAL A 41 -12.33 -4.83 17.78
CA VAL A 41 -13.02 -6.12 17.99
C VAL A 41 -13.20 -6.87 16.67
N PHE A 42 -13.59 -6.17 15.61
CA PHE A 42 -13.69 -6.76 14.28
C PHE A 42 -12.33 -7.26 13.74
N LEU A 43 -11.27 -6.48 13.92
CA LEU A 43 -9.92 -6.88 13.55
C LEU A 43 -9.44 -8.10 14.36
N LEU A 44 -9.75 -8.14 15.65
CA LEU A 44 -9.48 -9.31 16.51
C LEU A 44 -10.19 -10.56 15.99
N PHE A 45 -11.47 -10.44 15.66
CA PHE A 45 -12.24 -11.54 15.08
C PHE A 45 -11.62 -12.05 13.78
N LEU A 46 -11.23 -11.14 12.87
CA LEU A 46 -10.54 -11.51 11.63
C LEU A 46 -9.18 -12.17 11.92
N GLY A 47 -8.42 -11.67 12.88
CA GLY A 47 -7.14 -12.25 13.28
C GLY A 47 -7.29 -13.69 13.81
N VAL A 48 -8.27 -13.90 14.67
CA VAL A 48 -8.58 -15.25 15.20
C VAL A 48 -9.02 -16.18 14.07
N LEU A 49 -9.90 -15.71 13.17
CA LEU A 49 -10.34 -16.49 12.03
C LEU A 49 -9.17 -16.91 11.13
N LEU A 50 -8.29 -15.97 10.81
CA LEU A 50 -7.08 -16.24 10.00
C LEU A 50 -6.15 -17.22 10.71
N LEU A 51 -5.96 -17.08 12.02
CA LEU A 51 -5.16 -18.02 12.81
C LEU A 51 -5.73 -19.45 12.74
N LEU A 52 -7.05 -19.60 12.92
CA LEU A 52 -7.71 -20.90 12.83
C LEU A 52 -7.60 -21.52 11.43
N LEU A 53 -7.71 -20.69 10.38
CA LEU A 53 -7.50 -21.13 9.00
C LEU A 53 -6.05 -21.56 8.76
N CYS A 54 -5.07 -20.80 9.26
CA CYS A 54 -3.66 -21.15 9.14
C CYS A 54 -3.32 -22.46 9.86
N LEU A 55 -3.89 -22.71 11.03
CA LEU A 55 -3.69 -23.97 11.77
C LEU A 55 -4.25 -25.19 11.03
N ARG A 56 -5.23 -24.99 10.13
CA ARG A 56 -5.79 -26.06 9.28
C ARG A 56 -5.02 -26.27 7.98
N LEU A 57 -4.12 -25.37 7.60
CA LEU A 57 -3.33 -25.53 6.39
C LEU A 57 -2.34 -26.69 6.56
N LYS A 58 -2.43 -27.64 5.65
CA LYS A 58 -1.42 -28.70 5.53
C LYS A 58 -0.21 -28.13 4.79
N GLU A 59 0.98 -28.49 5.26
CA GLU A 59 2.25 -28.13 4.60
C GLU A 59 2.27 -28.67 3.16
N PRO A 60 2.24 -27.82 2.13
CA PRO A 60 2.20 -28.25 0.74
C PRO A 60 3.54 -28.72 0.20
N LEU A 61 4.66 -28.45 0.92
CA LEU A 61 5.99 -28.81 0.48
C LEU A 61 6.29 -30.27 0.80
N PRO A 62 6.59 -31.11 -0.21
CA PRO A 62 6.97 -32.51 -0.01
C PRO A 62 8.19 -32.60 0.93
N PRO A 63 8.25 -33.66 1.80
CA PRO A 63 9.34 -33.80 2.77
C PRO A 63 10.74 -33.76 2.14
N GLU A 64 10.88 -34.29 0.92
CA GLU A 64 12.15 -34.37 0.20
C GLU A 64 12.67 -32.99 -0.24
N ARG A 65 11.79 -31.98 -0.29
CA ARG A 65 12.15 -30.60 -0.70
C ARG A 65 12.25 -29.66 0.50
N ARG A 66 11.98 -30.14 1.70
CA ARG A 66 12.14 -29.34 2.92
C ARG A 66 13.61 -29.19 3.24
N ILE A 67 14.02 -27.95 3.38
CA ILE A 67 15.39 -27.62 3.77
C ILE A 67 15.39 -27.56 5.31
N ASP A 68 15.98 -28.56 5.94
CA ASP A 68 16.18 -28.62 7.40
C ASP A 68 17.33 -27.66 7.81
N VAL A 69 17.04 -26.37 7.76
CA VAL A 69 17.93 -25.37 8.30
C VAL A 69 17.25 -24.63 9.44
N PRO A 70 17.94 -24.35 10.56
CA PRO A 70 17.39 -23.55 11.62
C PRO A 70 16.91 -22.20 11.08
N ALA A 71 15.75 -21.70 11.53
CA ALA A 71 15.16 -20.44 11.05
C ALA A 71 16.18 -19.28 11.09
N PHE A 72 17.04 -19.27 12.11
CA PHE A 72 18.11 -18.28 12.22
C PHE A 72 19.20 -18.38 11.15
N SER A 73 19.47 -19.55 10.59
CA SER A 73 20.48 -19.69 9.52
C SER A 73 19.98 -19.12 8.21
N SER A 74 18.67 -19.06 8.01
CA SER A 74 18.05 -18.40 6.84
C SER A 74 18.41 -16.90 6.77
N PHE A 75 18.55 -16.22 7.89
CA PHE A 75 19.02 -14.82 7.92
C PHE A 75 20.43 -14.65 7.34
N ARG A 76 21.31 -15.61 7.54
CA ARG A 76 22.67 -15.58 6.97
C ARG A 76 22.67 -15.59 5.44
N THR A 77 21.64 -16.18 4.83
CA THR A 77 21.48 -16.21 3.37
C THR A 77 21.17 -14.83 2.80
N PHE A 78 20.59 -13.92 3.58
CA PHE A 78 20.31 -12.55 3.16
C PHE A 78 21.51 -11.61 3.27
N LEU A 79 22.48 -11.90 4.16
CA LEU A 79 23.66 -11.05 4.37
C LEU A 79 24.43 -10.71 3.08
N PRO A 80 24.68 -11.65 2.14
CA PRO A 80 25.34 -11.33 0.89
C PRO A 80 24.56 -10.36 0.00
N LEU A 81 23.22 -10.29 0.12
CA LEU A 81 22.37 -9.38 -0.65
C LEU A 81 22.62 -7.93 -0.27
N PHE A 82 22.87 -7.65 1.02
CA PHE A 82 23.20 -6.30 1.51
C PHE A 82 24.49 -5.74 0.93
N LYS A 83 25.41 -6.60 0.50
CA LYS A 83 26.66 -6.20 -0.16
C LYS A 83 26.45 -5.83 -1.64
N LYS A 84 25.33 -6.21 -2.25
CA LYS A 84 25.04 -5.93 -3.68
C LYS A 84 24.45 -4.52 -3.81
N ARG A 85 25.26 -3.54 -4.24
CA ARG A 85 24.85 -2.13 -4.40
C ARG A 85 23.56 -1.95 -5.23
N ARG A 86 23.40 -2.72 -6.33
CA ARG A 86 22.18 -2.64 -7.15
C ARG A 86 20.95 -3.12 -6.41
N PHE A 87 21.06 -4.20 -5.66
CA PHE A 87 19.95 -4.71 -4.83
C PHE A 87 19.55 -3.71 -3.77
N MET A 88 20.54 -3.18 -3.03
CA MET A 88 20.29 -2.16 -2.01
C MET A 88 19.67 -0.89 -2.58
N GLY A 89 20.07 -0.47 -3.79
CA GLY A 89 19.44 0.66 -4.47
C GLY A 89 17.94 0.46 -4.68
N TYR A 90 17.52 -0.71 -5.15
CA TYR A 90 16.09 -1.03 -5.29
C TYR A 90 15.37 -1.11 -3.95
N VAL A 91 16.00 -1.68 -2.92
CA VAL A 91 15.44 -1.75 -1.56
C VAL A 91 15.21 -0.36 -1.00
N PHE A 92 16.17 0.56 -1.15
CA PHE A 92 16.00 1.94 -0.68
C PHE A 92 14.90 2.68 -1.43
N ILE A 93 14.84 2.57 -2.76
CA ILE A 93 13.76 3.18 -3.54
C ILE A 93 12.40 2.67 -3.04
N GLN A 94 12.26 1.36 -2.87
CA GLN A 94 11.04 0.76 -2.37
C GLN A 94 10.70 1.24 -0.95
N ALA A 95 11.69 1.33 -0.07
CA ALA A 95 11.51 1.82 1.29
C ALA A 95 11.03 3.28 1.31
N PHE A 96 11.59 4.15 0.48
CA PHE A 96 11.14 5.55 0.36
C PHE A 96 9.73 5.67 -0.21
N VAL A 97 9.39 4.88 -1.24
CA VAL A 97 8.03 4.84 -1.80
C VAL A 97 7.00 4.42 -0.73
N PHE A 98 7.29 3.33 0.00
CA PHE A 98 6.43 2.95 1.13
C PHE A 98 6.39 4.01 2.22
N GLY A 99 7.52 4.63 2.53
CA GLY A 99 7.59 5.73 3.48
C GLY A 99 6.67 6.89 3.12
N MET A 100 6.61 7.28 1.84
CA MET A 100 5.69 8.31 1.34
C MET A 100 4.22 7.89 1.48
N ILE A 101 3.89 6.65 1.12
CA ILE A 101 2.53 6.12 1.26
C ILE A 101 2.10 6.10 2.74
N PHE A 102 2.96 5.63 3.63
CA PHE A 102 2.66 5.62 5.06
C PHE A 102 2.60 7.02 5.68
N ALA A 103 3.44 7.96 5.23
CA ALA A 103 3.33 9.36 5.62
C ALA A 103 1.97 9.94 5.21
N TYR A 104 1.54 9.69 3.98
CA TYR A 104 0.21 10.07 3.52
C TYR A 104 -0.89 9.44 4.38
N ILE A 105 -0.87 8.13 4.60
CA ILE A 105 -1.89 7.43 5.41
C ILE A 105 -1.95 8.01 6.82
N SER A 106 -0.81 8.32 7.44
CA SER A 106 -0.75 8.84 8.81
C SER A 106 -1.18 10.30 8.93
N SER A 107 -0.84 11.14 7.94
CA SER A 107 -1.13 12.59 7.98
C SER A 107 -2.50 12.94 7.40
N SER A 108 -3.03 12.14 6.49
CA SER A 108 -4.29 12.45 5.79
C SER A 108 -5.50 12.67 6.72
N PRO A 109 -5.70 11.95 7.84
CA PRO A 109 -6.81 12.25 8.75
C PRO A 109 -6.71 13.66 9.34
N PHE A 110 -5.51 14.09 9.75
CA PHE A 110 -5.30 15.41 10.31
C PHE A 110 -5.55 16.51 9.27
N VAL A 111 -5.04 16.34 8.06
CA VAL A 111 -5.24 17.31 6.98
C VAL A 111 -6.70 17.36 6.55
N LEU A 112 -7.31 16.22 6.24
CA LEU A 112 -8.64 16.19 5.65
C LEU A 112 -9.76 16.39 6.67
N GLN A 113 -9.64 15.82 7.87
CA GLN A 113 -10.71 15.91 8.88
C GLN A 113 -10.53 17.10 9.85
N GLU A 114 -9.30 17.45 10.26
CA GLU A 114 -9.08 18.55 11.20
C GLU A 114 -8.92 19.89 10.48
N HIS A 115 -8.08 19.96 9.45
CA HIS A 115 -7.84 21.21 8.73
C HIS A 115 -9.00 21.54 7.78
N TYR A 116 -9.38 20.63 6.86
CA TYR A 116 -10.50 20.83 5.92
C TYR A 116 -11.88 20.48 6.48
N ARG A 117 -11.98 20.02 7.73
CA ARG A 117 -13.24 19.73 8.44
C ARG A 117 -14.13 18.70 7.74
N LEU A 118 -13.55 17.74 7.01
CA LEU A 118 -14.32 16.68 6.36
C LEU A 118 -14.92 15.71 7.40
N SER A 119 -16.13 15.24 7.10
CA SER A 119 -16.71 14.13 7.86
C SER A 119 -15.91 12.83 7.60
N PRO A 120 -15.96 11.86 8.53
CA PRO A 120 -15.29 10.56 8.33
C PRO A 120 -15.69 9.84 7.04
N LEU A 121 -16.95 10.02 6.61
CA LEU A 121 -17.42 9.45 5.33
C LEU A 121 -16.77 10.12 4.12
N LEU A 122 -16.73 11.47 4.11
CA LEU A 122 -16.08 12.21 3.02
C LEU A 122 -14.59 11.92 2.97
N TYR A 123 -13.91 11.84 4.11
CA TYR A 123 -12.52 11.39 4.20
C TYR A 123 -12.34 10.02 3.56
N SER A 124 -13.21 9.04 3.88
CA SER A 124 -13.14 7.70 3.30
C SER A 124 -13.33 7.70 1.78
N LEU A 125 -14.18 8.59 1.26
CA LEU A 125 -14.38 8.74 -0.19
C LEU A 125 -13.16 9.36 -0.88
N CYS A 126 -12.56 10.42 -0.32
CA CYS A 126 -11.29 10.98 -0.80
C CYS A 126 -10.20 9.90 -0.84
N PHE A 127 -10.09 9.13 0.23
CA PHE A 127 -9.13 8.03 0.32
C PHE A 127 -9.38 6.95 -0.75
N ALA A 128 -10.64 6.63 -1.05
CA ALA A 128 -11.00 5.69 -2.12
C ALA A 128 -10.64 6.23 -3.52
N VAL A 129 -10.85 7.52 -3.76
CA VAL A 129 -10.45 8.19 -5.02
C VAL A 129 -8.92 8.12 -5.18
N ASN A 130 -8.18 8.41 -4.12
CA ASN A 130 -6.71 8.34 -4.13
C ASN A 130 -6.20 6.89 -4.33
N ALA A 131 -6.90 5.88 -3.80
CA ALA A 131 -6.57 4.49 -4.07
C ALA A 131 -6.79 4.09 -5.55
N ILE A 132 -7.77 4.71 -6.24
CA ILE A 132 -7.93 4.55 -7.69
C ILE A 132 -6.73 5.11 -8.44
N ALA A 133 -6.18 6.25 -8.01
CA ALA A 133 -4.95 6.80 -8.57
C ALA A 133 -3.78 5.81 -8.51
N LEU A 134 -3.60 5.13 -7.38
CA LEU A 134 -2.59 4.06 -7.23
C LEU A 134 -2.79 2.91 -8.23
N ILE A 135 -4.03 2.52 -8.50
CA ILE A 135 -4.34 1.47 -9.49
C ILE A 135 -3.99 1.97 -10.91
N ILE A 136 -4.34 3.21 -11.24
CA ILE A 136 -3.98 3.83 -12.52
C ILE A 136 -2.47 3.88 -12.66
N GLY A 137 -1.76 4.36 -11.66
CA GLY A 137 -0.29 4.46 -11.64
C GLY A 137 0.39 3.12 -11.85
N THR A 138 -0.04 2.06 -11.15
CA THR A 138 0.52 0.71 -11.34
C THR A 138 0.25 0.18 -12.74
N THR A 139 -0.91 0.48 -13.33
CA THR A 139 -1.26 0.09 -14.70
C THR A 139 -0.40 0.83 -15.73
N LEU A 140 -0.18 2.12 -15.53
CA LEU A 140 0.66 2.95 -16.38
C LEU A 140 2.14 2.54 -16.27
N ALA A 141 2.61 2.24 -15.05
CA ALA A 141 3.97 1.75 -14.83
C ALA A 141 4.27 0.49 -15.63
N GLY A 142 3.29 -0.41 -15.78
CA GLY A 142 3.40 -1.62 -16.62
C GLY A 142 3.59 -1.36 -18.12
N ARG A 143 3.34 -0.14 -18.60
CA ARG A 143 3.52 0.24 -20.02
C ARG A 143 4.93 0.71 -20.36
N PHE A 144 5.77 1.00 -19.36
CA PHE A 144 7.15 1.41 -19.64
C PHE A 144 7.96 0.25 -20.20
N ARG A 145 8.57 0.49 -21.36
CA ARG A 145 9.41 -0.51 -22.05
C ARG A 145 10.70 -0.82 -21.29
N HIS A 146 11.20 0.13 -20.53
CA HIS A 146 12.41 0.00 -19.72
C HIS A 146 12.12 0.36 -18.27
N ILE A 147 12.35 -0.56 -17.35
CA ILE A 147 12.15 -0.40 -15.91
C ILE A 147 12.86 0.87 -15.38
N ARG A 148 14.08 1.13 -15.83
CA ARG A 148 14.85 2.31 -15.41
C ARG A 148 14.15 3.63 -15.77
N GLN A 149 13.56 3.71 -16.97
CA GLN A 149 12.83 4.92 -17.39
C GLN A 149 11.60 5.13 -16.52
N GLY A 150 10.79 4.08 -16.31
CA GLY A 150 9.63 4.15 -15.43
C GLY A 150 10.00 4.61 -14.02
N MET A 151 11.06 4.04 -13.43
CA MET A 151 11.53 4.42 -12.09
C MET A 151 11.99 5.89 -12.03
N VAL A 152 12.78 6.36 -12.99
CA VAL A 152 13.26 7.75 -13.00
C VAL A 152 12.11 8.72 -13.19
N THR A 153 11.20 8.43 -14.13
CA THR A 153 10.01 9.27 -14.37
C THR A 153 9.13 9.32 -13.14
N GLY A 154 8.87 8.17 -12.49
CA GLY A 154 8.06 8.08 -11.27
C GLY A 154 8.68 8.88 -10.11
N VAL A 155 9.97 8.72 -9.85
CA VAL A 155 10.65 9.45 -8.75
C VAL A 155 10.64 10.97 -8.99
N ILE A 156 10.96 11.42 -10.21
CA ILE A 156 10.95 12.85 -10.53
C ILE A 156 9.51 13.41 -10.46
N GLY A 157 8.56 12.69 -11.06
CA GLY A 157 7.15 13.08 -11.03
C GLY A 157 6.61 13.18 -9.60
N SER A 158 6.84 12.18 -8.78
CA SER A 158 6.43 12.18 -7.36
C SER A 158 7.08 13.32 -6.58
N PHE A 159 8.35 13.62 -6.83
CA PHE A 159 9.01 14.73 -6.16
C PHE A 159 8.37 16.09 -6.51
N VAL A 160 8.14 16.35 -7.79
CA VAL A 160 7.53 17.60 -8.26
C VAL A 160 6.10 17.76 -7.70
N LEU A 161 5.31 16.67 -7.76
CA LEU A 161 3.94 16.69 -7.27
C LEU A 161 3.86 16.77 -5.73
N ALA A 162 4.80 16.17 -5.01
CA ALA A 162 4.89 16.30 -3.56
C ALA A 162 5.19 17.74 -3.14
N VAL A 163 6.11 18.42 -3.85
CA VAL A 163 6.37 19.85 -3.63
C VAL A 163 5.11 20.67 -3.91
N PHE A 164 4.42 20.41 -5.02
CA PHE A 164 3.18 21.10 -5.35
C PHE A 164 2.09 20.86 -4.30
N THR A 165 1.91 19.63 -3.85
CA THR A 165 0.98 19.28 -2.75
C THR A 165 1.33 20.02 -1.46
N GLY A 166 2.61 20.13 -1.11
CA GLY A 166 3.09 20.93 0.03
C GLY A 166 2.77 22.41 -0.12
N LEU A 167 2.92 22.95 -1.32
CA LEU A 167 2.57 24.36 -1.60
C LEU A 167 1.06 24.62 -1.50
N THR A 168 0.20 23.70 -1.91
CA THR A 168 -1.26 23.86 -1.75
C THR A 168 -1.67 23.97 -0.29
N LEU A 169 -1.00 23.22 0.61
CA LEU A 169 -1.22 23.35 2.06
C LEU A 169 -0.62 24.65 2.60
N TRP A 170 0.58 25.03 2.17
CA TRP A 170 1.24 26.24 2.64
C TRP A 170 0.44 27.51 2.32
N TYR A 171 -0.18 27.57 1.14
CA TYR A 171 -1.02 28.69 0.71
C TYR A 171 -2.50 28.54 1.09
N GLU A 172 -2.84 27.58 1.93
CA GLU A 172 -4.23 27.29 2.38
C GLU A 172 -5.22 27.22 1.21
N MET A 173 -4.81 26.59 0.10
CA MET A 173 -5.65 26.48 -1.08
C MET A 173 -6.89 25.62 -0.81
N PRO A 174 -8.01 25.83 -1.55
CA PRO A 174 -9.19 24.98 -1.45
C PRO A 174 -8.85 23.48 -1.61
N ILE A 175 -9.59 22.64 -0.89
CA ILE A 175 -9.38 21.19 -0.86
C ILE A 175 -9.28 20.53 -2.25
N ALA A 176 -10.00 21.08 -3.23
CA ALA A 176 -9.97 20.56 -4.60
C ALA A 176 -8.55 20.59 -5.22
N TYR A 177 -7.76 21.62 -4.95
CA TYR A 177 -6.37 21.70 -5.43
C TYR A 177 -5.48 20.70 -4.70
N PHE A 178 -5.64 20.58 -3.39
CA PHE A 178 -4.90 19.61 -2.58
C PHE A 178 -5.18 18.19 -3.02
N GLU A 179 -6.45 17.80 -3.13
CA GLU A 179 -6.87 16.46 -3.57
C GLU A 179 -6.43 16.16 -5.00
N THR A 180 -6.52 17.12 -5.92
CA THR A 180 -6.04 16.95 -7.29
C THR A 180 -4.51 16.72 -7.33
N ALA A 181 -3.74 17.52 -6.59
CA ALA A 181 -2.30 17.36 -6.50
C ALA A 181 -1.91 16.00 -5.90
N LEU A 182 -2.61 15.59 -4.86
CA LEU A 182 -2.40 14.32 -4.19
C LEU A 182 -2.76 13.13 -5.10
N PHE A 183 -3.89 13.20 -5.79
CA PHE A 183 -4.32 12.20 -6.75
C PHE A 183 -3.27 12.02 -7.86
N LEU A 184 -2.78 13.11 -8.43
CA LEU A 184 -1.74 13.05 -9.46
C LEU A 184 -0.42 12.48 -8.91
N ASN A 185 -0.08 12.77 -7.65
CA ASN A 185 1.14 12.25 -7.03
C ASN A 185 1.09 10.73 -6.79
N LEU A 186 -0.09 10.17 -6.66
CA LEU A 186 -0.31 8.73 -6.46
C LEU A 186 -0.35 7.93 -7.78
N ILE A 187 -0.50 8.59 -8.94
CA ILE A 187 -0.40 8.00 -10.28
C ILE A 187 1.07 7.81 -10.67
#